data_c6e9898b6fd1695d4706bb9d8f3ab1a4
#
_entry.id   c6e9898b6fd1695d4706bb9d8f3ab1a4
#
_cell.length_a   1.000
_cell.length_b   1.000
_cell.length_c   1.000
_cell.angle_alpha   90.00
_cell.angle_beta   90.00
_cell.angle_gamma   90.00
#
_symmetry.space_group_name_H-M   'P 1'
#
loop_
_entity.id
_entity.type
_entity.pdbx_description
1 polymer ?
#
loop_
_entity_poly.entity_id
_entity_poly.type
_entity_poly.pdbx_seq_one_letter_code
_entity_poly.pdbx_strand_id
1 'polypeptide(L)'
;AAGASPAAGASGGAASAGFHLAHLAGVLDRMLTYARGEPLTEQQLAALAAEGVPDPALTPGALADAFASGVDAALAQLRATDPATLTDARFVGRQQIPQTHVGLLVHAAEHTTRHVGQLLVTVRVAAAPR
;
A
#
# COMPACT_ATOMS: atom_id res chain seq x y z
N ALA A 1 -13.97 34.90 -0.47
CA ALA A 1 -14.30 33.50 -0.62
C ALA A 1 -13.50 32.69 0.38
N ALA A 2 -14.17 32.20 1.40
CA ALA A 2 -13.56 31.36 2.40
C ALA A 2 -13.14 30.05 1.74
N GLY A 3 -11.84 29.85 1.62
CA GLY A 3 -11.30 28.55 1.25
C GLY A 3 -11.71 27.56 2.32
N ALA A 4 -12.41 26.50 1.91
CA ALA A 4 -12.69 25.39 2.77
C ALA A 4 -11.34 24.81 3.21
N SER A 5 -11.03 24.94 4.49
CA SER A 5 -9.93 24.22 5.10
C SER A 5 -10.14 22.73 4.85
N PRO A 6 -9.14 21.99 4.40
CA PRO A 6 -9.22 20.55 4.37
C PRO A 6 -9.56 20.10 5.77
N ALA A 7 -10.57 19.26 5.89
CA ALA A 7 -10.99 18.70 7.14
C ALA A 7 -9.76 18.17 7.89
N ALA A 8 -9.45 18.83 8.99
CA ALA A 8 -8.38 18.44 9.89
C ALA A 8 -8.76 17.10 10.54
N GLY A 9 -8.58 16.04 9.81
CA GLY A 9 -8.78 14.68 10.28
C GLY A 9 -7.53 14.08 10.89
N ALA A 10 -6.50 14.86 11.14
CA ALA A 10 -5.31 14.31 11.74
C ALA A 10 -4.73 15.31 12.74
N SER A 11 -4.91 15.04 14.00
CA SER A 11 -4.11 15.64 15.04
C SER A 11 -2.63 15.43 14.71
N GLY A 12 -1.91 16.50 14.38
CA GLY A 12 -0.47 16.46 14.21
C GLY A 12 0.06 15.85 12.92
N GLY A 13 -0.71 15.77 11.84
CA GLY A 13 -0.24 15.31 10.52
C GLY A 13 -0.11 13.81 10.39
N ALA A 14 -0.62 13.02 11.34
CA ALA A 14 -0.62 11.57 11.26
C ALA A 14 -1.67 11.07 10.25
N ALA A 15 -1.29 10.07 9.44
CA ALA A 15 -2.19 9.45 8.48
C ALA A 15 -3.34 8.73 9.18
N SER A 16 -4.54 8.76 8.58
CA SER A 16 -5.72 8.07 9.13
C SER A 16 -5.62 6.54 8.99
N ALA A 17 -6.43 5.82 9.79
CA ALA A 17 -6.54 4.37 9.66
C ALA A 17 -6.96 3.94 8.25
N GLY A 18 -7.92 4.66 7.64
CA GLY A 18 -8.37 4.41 6.27
C GLY A 18 -7.26 4.59 5.25
N PHE A 19 -6.44 5.62 5.40
CA PHE A 19 -5.27 5.82 4.56
C PHE A 19 -4.32 4.63 4.64
N HIS A 20 -3.96 4.19 5.86
CA HIS A 20 -3.04 3.05 6.03
C HIS A 20 -3.59 1.77 5.39
N LEU A 21 -4.86 1.48 5.53
CA LEU A 21 -5.48 0.30 4.93
C LEU A 21 -5.47 0.35 3.40
N ALA A 22 -5.87 1.47 2.81
CA ALA A 22 -5.86 1.65 1.36
C ALA A 22 -4.43 1.62 0.80
N HIS A 23 -3.50 2.28 1.48
CA HIS A 23 -2.09 2.33 1.11
C HIS A 23 -1.43 0.95 1.18
N LEU A 24 -1.70 0.16 2.23
CA LEU A 24 -1.20 -1.20 2.37
C LEU A 24 -1.58 -2.08 1.17
N ALA A 25 -2.85 -2.08 0.80
CA ALA A 25 -3.33 -2.87 -0.33
C ALA A 25 -2.70 -2.40 -1.65
N GLY A 26 -2.67 -1.09 -1.88
CA GLY A 26 -2.14 -0.50 -3.11
C GLY A 26 -0.65 -0.70 -3.28
N VAL A 27 0.15 -0.49 -2.23
CA VAL A 27 1.60 -0.69 -2.30
C VAL A 27 1.95 -2.15 -2.52
N LEU A 28 1.29 -3.06 -1.82
CA LEU A 28 1.53 -4.49 -1.98
C LEU A 28 1.27 -4.93 -3.43
N ASP A 29 0.15 -4.55 -4.00
CA ASP A 29 -0.20 -4.84 -5.40
C ASP A 29 0.83 -4.29 -6.38
N ARG A 30 1.24 -3.04 -6.23
CA ARG A 30 2.24 -2.40 -7.09
C ARG A 30 3.61 -3.05 -6.98
N MET A 31 4.07 -3.34 -5.76
CA MET A 31 5.38 -3.98 -5.56
C MET A 31 5.44 -5.38 -6.17
N LEU A 32 4.38 -6.14 -6.05
CA LEU A 32 4.28 -7.48 -6.65
C LEU A 32 4.22 -7.41 -8.18
N THR A 33 3.60 -6.38 -8.74
CA THR A 33 3.59 -6.13 -10.19
C THR A 33 5.00 -5.84 -10.71
N TYR A 34 5.73 -4.95 -10.06
CA TYR A 34 7.12 -4.68 -10.41
C TYR A 34 8.02 -5.90 -10.21
N ALA A 35 7.78 -6.70 -9.18
CA ALA A 35 8.53 -7.93 -8.96
C ALA A 35 8.36 -8.94 -10.10
N ARG A 36 7.21 -8.97 -10.77
CA ARG A 36 7.02 -9.75 -12.00
C ARG A 36 7.70 -9.16 -13.23
N GLY A 37 8.28 -7.97 -13.11
CA GLY A 37 8.88 -7.25 -14.24
C GLY A 37 7.86 -6.57 -15.14
N GLU A 38 6.65 -6.31 -14.63
CA GLU A 38 5.54 -5.70 -15.36
C GLU A 38 5.39 -4.22 -15.02
N PRO A 39 4.94 -3.38 -15.97
CA PRO A 39 4.52 -2.00 -15.68
C PRO A 39 3.19 -1.99 -14.93
N LEU A 40 2.91 -0.89 -14.24
CA LEU A 40 1.60 -0.69 -13.62
C LEU A 40 0.53 -0.54 -14.70
N THR A 41 -0.63 -1.11 -14.43
CA THR A 41 -1.83 -0.93 -15.27
C THR A 41 -2.43 0.46 -15.07
N GLU A 42 -3.28 0.89 -16.01
CA GLU A 42 -4.04 2.15 -15.87
C GLU A 42 -4.88 2.15 -14.60
N GLN A 43 -5.47 1.02 -14.23
CA GLN A 43 -6.24 0.88 -13.00
C GLN A 43 -5.37 1.07 -11.75
N GLN A 44 -4.17 0.51 -11.73
CA GLN A 44 -3.22 0.71 -10.62
C GLN A 44 -2.74 2.16 -10.53
N LEU A 45 -2.51 2.82 -11.65
CA LEU A 45 -2.14 4.23 -11.70
C LEU A 45 -3.28 5.12 -11.20
N ALA A 46 -4.52 4.83 -11.58
CA ALA A 46 -5.70 5.55 -11.09
C ALA A 46 -5.89 5.36 -9.57
N ALA A 47 -5.72 4.14 -9.08
CA ALA A 47 -5.78 3.84 -7.65
C ALA A 47 -4.68 4.57 -6.87
N LEU A 48 -3.46 4.63 -7.40
CA LEU A 48 -2.36 5.38 -6.82
C LEU A 48 -2.66 6.89 -6.73
N ALA A 49 -3.21 7.46 -7.80
CA ALA A 49 -3.60 8.87 -7.82
C ALA A 49 -4.74 9.19 -6.82
N ALA A 50 -5.58 8.21 -6.51
CA ALA A 50 -6.67 8.35 -5.55
C ALA A 50 -6.23 8.11 -4.09
N GLU A 51 -5.02 7.59 -3.84
CA GLU A 51 -4.51 7.40 -2.48
C GLU A 51 -4.48 8.73 -1.71
N GLY A 52 -4.97 8.72 -0.49
CA GLY A 52 -5.04 9.91 0.34
C GLY A 52 -6.27 10.80 0.09
N VAL A 53 -7.06 10.51 -0.94
CA VAL A 53 -8.35 11.18 -1.16
C VAL A 53 -9.43 10.40 -0.40
N PRO A 54 -10.13 11.02 0.56
CA PRO A 54 -11.21 10.34 1.27
C PRO A 54 -12.31 9.90 0.33
N ASP A 55 -12.73 8.65 0.44
CA ASP A 55 -13.89 8.10 -0.27
C ASP A 55 -14.90 7.58 0.75
N PRO A 56 -16.04 8.27 0.92
CA PRO A 56 -17.05 7.88 1.90
C PRO A 56 -17.75 6.56 1.56
N ALA A 57 -17.62 6.06 0.33
CA ALA A 57 -18.15 4.76 -0.08
C ALA A 57 -17.29 3.59 0.44
N LEU A 58 -16.05 3.84 0.83
CA LEU A 58 -15.14 2.82 1.34
C LEU A 58 -15.31 2.66 2.86
N THR A 59 -15.68 1.47 3.28
CA THR A 59 -15.79 1.12 4.71
C THR A 59 -14.47 0.53 5.22
N PRO A 60 -14.17 0.62 6.53
CA PRO A 60 -13.00 -0.05 7.11
C PRO A 60 -12.99 -1.56 6.84
N GLY A 61 -14.16 -2.22 6.90
CA GLY A 61 -14.28 -3.64 6.59
C GLY A 61 -13.91 -3.97 5.14
N ALA A 62 -14.41 -3.18 4.19
CA ALA A 62 -14.07 -3.36 2.76
C ALA A 62 -12.58 -3.15 2.49
N LEU A 63 -11.96 -2.16 3.14
CA LEU A 63 -10.52 -1.91 3.03
C LEU A 63 -9.68 -3.03 3.63
N ALA A 64 -10.09 -3.57 4.78
CA ALA A 64 -9.43 -4.71 5.41
C ALA A 64 -9.54 -5.97 4.56
N ASP A 65 -10.70 -6.24 3.95
CA ASP A 65 -10.92 -7.37 3.05
C ASP A 65 -10.07 -7.24 1.78
N ALA A 66 -9.97 -6.06 1.21
CA ALA A 66 -9.12 -5.79 0.06
C ALA A 66 -7.64 -6.04 0.38
N PHE A 67 -7.18 -5.61 1.54
CA PHE A 67 -5.82 -5.89 2.00
C PHE A 67 -5.58 -7.38 2.21
N ALA A 68 -6.51 -8.09 2.87
CA ALA A 68 -6.40 -9.54 3.08
C ALA A 68 -6.31 -10.29 1.75
N SER A 69 -7.15 -9.95 0.77
CA SER A 69 -7.08 -10.53 -0.58
C SER A 69 -5.75 -10.25 -1.27
N GLY A 70 -5.22 -9.04 -1.09
CA GLY A 70 -3.89 -8.65 -1.60
C GLY A 70 -2.77 -9.48 -0.97
N VAL A 71 -2.84 -9.75 0.32
CA VAL A 71 -1.88 -10.62 1.02
C VAL A 71 -1.94 -12.05 0.49
N ASP A 72 -3.13 -12.60 0.29
CA ASP A 72 -3.30 -13.95 -0.26
C ASP A 72 -2.70 -14.06 -1.66
N ALA A 73 -2.93 -13.07 -2.52
CA ALA A 73 -2.34 -12.99 -3.84
C ALA A 73 -0.80 -12.89 -3.80
N ALA A 74 -0.28 -12.08 -2.88
CA ALA A 74 1.16 -11.92 -2.68
C ALA A 74 1.81 -13.23 -2.23
N LEU A 75 1.21 -13.95 -1.30
CA LEU A 75 1.70 -15.25 -0.83
C LEU A 75 1.66 -16.30 -1.95
N ALA A 76 0.62 -16.29 -2.77
CA ALA A 76 0.53 -17.18 -3.93
C ALA A 76 1.65 -16.88 -4.95
N GLN A 77 1.91 -15.61 -5.24
CA GLN A 77 3.02 -15.21 -6.12
C GLN A 77 4.37 -15.61 -5.55
N LEU A 78 4.60 -15.42 -4.25
CA LEU A 78 5.84 -15.84 -3.57
C LEU A 78 6.06 -17.35 -3.72
N ARG A 79 5.04 -18.17 -3.47
CA ARG A 79 5.15 -19.62 -3.62
C ARG A 79 5.45 -20.06 -5.05
N ALA A 80 4.98 -19.30 -6.04
CA ALA A 80 5.20 -19.57 -7.46
C ALA A 80 6.52 -18.97 -8.00
N THR A 81 7.23 -18.16 -7.21
CA THR A 81 8.45 -17.51 -7.65
C THR A 81 9.58 -18.51 -7.81
N ASP A 82 10.20 -18.53 -9.02
CA ASP A 82 11.40 -19.30 -9.26
C ASP A 82 12.60 -18.66 -8.55
N PRO A 83 13.28 -19.36 -7.63
CA PRO A 83 14.45 -18.84 -6.94
C PRO A 83 15.57 -18.37 -7.88
N ALA A 84 15.67 -18.93 -9.07
CA ALA A 84 16.67 -18.55 -10.06
C ALA A 84 16.49 -17.10 -10.56
N THR A 85 15.30 -16.52 -10.42
CA THR A 85 14.99 -15.14 -10.85
C THR A 85 15.24 -14.09 -9.78
N LEU A 86 15.58 -14.47 -8.56
CA LEU A 86 15.66 -13.54 -7.41
C LEU A 86 16.69 -12.42 -7.56
N THR A 87 17.75 -12.65 -8.34
CA THR A 87 18.76 -11.64 -8.63
C THR A 87 18.53 -10.86 -9.92
N ASP A 88 17.45 -11.15 -10.63
CA ASP A 88 17.11 -10.44 -11.86
C ASP A 88 16.83 -8.96 -11.59
N ALA A 89 17.23 -8.11 -12.55
CA ALA A 89 16.92 -6.70 -12.48
C ALA A 89 15.42 -6.44 -12.64
N ARG A 90 14.95 -5.47 -11.88
CA ARG A 90 13.57 -4.92 -11.95
C ARG A 90 13.66 -3.40 -11.93
N PHE A 91 12.65 -2.75 -12.47
CA PHE A 91 12.64 -1.28 -12.59
C PHE A 91 11.33 -0.73 -12.03
N VAL A 92 11.42 0.30 -11.18
CA VAL A 92 10.29 0.83 -10.43
C VAL A 92 9.98 2.26 -10.86
N GLY A 93 8.71 2.50 -11.16
CA GLY A 93 8.18 3.82 -11.44
C GLY A 93 8.60 4.40 -12.78
N ARG A 94 8.21 5.66 -13.02
CA ARG A 94 8.54 6.38 -14.25
C ARG A 94 10.05 6.56 -14.46
N GLN A 95 10.78 6.74 -13.36
CA GLN A 95 12.22 6.94 -13.38
C GLN A 95 13.00 5.64 -13.59
N GLN A 96 12.31 4.51 -13.71
CA GLN A 96 12.94 3.20 -13.91
C GLN A 96 14.05 2.93 -12.88
N ILE A 97 13.72 3.16 -11.60
CA ILE A 97 14.68 2.97 -10.50
C ILE A 97 15.06 1.49 -10.44
N PRO A 98 16.35 1.15 -10.56
CA PRO A 98 16.78 -0.24 -10.59
C PRO A 98 16.65 -0.89 -9.20
N GLN A 99 16.13 -2.11 -9.20
CA GLN A 99 16.00 -2.98 -8.04
C GLN A 99 16.33 -4.41 -8.44
N THR A 100 16.47 -5.30 -7.47
CA THR A 100 16.45 -6.74 -7.72
C THR A 100 15.08 -7.32 -7.43
N HIS A 101 14.76 -8.47 -8.02
CA HIS A 101 13.52 -9.17 -7.73
C HIS A 101 13.36 -9.43 -6.22
N VAL A 102 14.38 -10.02 -5.57
CA VAL A 102 14.35 -10.25 -4.12
C VAL A 102 14.26 -8.95 -3.33
N GLY A 103 14.93 -7.88 -3.77
CA GLY A 103 14.85 -6.56 -3.15
C GLY A 103 13.43 -6.03 -3.09
N LEU A 104 12.66 -6.18 -4.16
CA LEU A 104 11.24 -5.79 -4.20
C LEU A 104 10.37 -6.64 -3.28
N LEU A 105 10.60 -7.94 -3.22
CA LEU A 105 9.85 -8.83 -2.33
C LEU A 105 10.11 -8.51 -0.86
N VAL A 106 11.37 -8.26 -0.48
CA VAL A 106 11.75 -7.83 0.88
C VAL A 106 11.14 -6.46 1.19
N HIS A 107 11.23 -5.51 0.25
CA HIS A 107 10.64 -4.18 0.44
C HIS A 107 9.13 -4.25 0.64
N ALA A 108 8.42 -5.08 -0.11
CA ALA A 108 6.98 -5.30 0.08
C ALA A 108 6.66 -5.79 1.50
N ALA A 109 7.44 -6.74 2.02
CA ALA A 109 7.27 -7.28 3.37
C ALA A 109 7.57 -6.23 4.45
N GLU A 110 8.69 -5.51 4.34
CA GLU A 110 9.07 -4.45 5.28
C GLU A 110 8.06 -3.31 5.31
N HIS A 111 7.64 -2.85 4.14
CA HIS A 111 6.68 -1.76 4.00
C HIS A 111 5.32 -2.13 4.62
N THR A 112 4.86 -3.35 4.35
CA THR A 112 3.64 -3.90 4.94
C THR A 112 3.75 -3.94 6.47
N THR A 113 4.82 -4.50 7.01
CA THR A 113 5.06 -4.58 8.45
C THR A 113 5.05 -3.20 9.11
N ARG A 114 5.71 -2.22 8.50
CA ARG A 114 5.77 -0.83 8.98
C ARG A 114 4.38 -0.22 9.07
N HIS A 115 3.61 -0.28 7.99
CA HIS A 115 2.29 0.33 7.94
C HIS A 115 1.26 -0.40 8.81
N VAL A 116 1.36 -1.71 8.98
CA VAL A 116 0.53 -2.44 9.95
C VAL A 116 0.82 -1.95 11.37
N GLY A 117 2.09 -1.76 11.73
CA GLY A 117 2.46 -1.18 13.03
C GLY A 117 1.89 0.23 13.22
N GLN A 118 2.01 1.09 12.22
CA GLN A 118 1.44 2.45 12.24
C GLN A 118 -0.09 2.43 12.35
N LEU A 119 -0.76 1.54 11.62
CA LEU A 119 -2.21 1.36 11.68
C LEU A 119 -2.67 0.99 13.09
N LEU A 120 -2.01 0.03 13.72
CA LEU A 120 -2.36 -0.40 15.08
C LEU A 120 -2.24 0.74 16.10
N VAL A 121 -1.20 1.55 16.00
CA VAL A 121 -1.03 2.74 16.85
C VAL A 121 -2.10 3.78 16.55
N THR A 122 -2.36 4.07 15.27
CA THR A 122 -3.37 5.05 14.85
C THR A 122 -4.75 4.68 15.37
N VAL A 123 -5.15 3.42 15.26
CA VAL A 123 -6.45 2.94 15.76
C VAL A 123 -6.55 3.09 17.28
N ARG A 124 -5.50 2.73 18.02
CA ARG A 124 -5.49 2.87 19.47
C ARG A 124 -5.58 4.34 19.92
N VAL A 125 -4.86 5.23 19.26
CA VAL A 125 -4.91 6.66 19.56
C VAL A 125 -6.29 7.24 19.25
N ALA A 126 -6.88 6.87 18.11
CA ALA A 126 -8.21 7.32 17.72
C ALA A 126 -9.33 6.82 18.66
N ALA A 127 -9.16 5.63 19.24
CA ALA A 127 -10.12 5.02 20.16
C ALA A 127 -9.91 5.42 21.63
N ALA A 128 -8.84 6.15 21.96
CA ALA A 128 -8.56 6.57 23.32
C ALA A 128 -9.63 7.55 23.83
N PRO A 129 -10.09 7.42 25.08
CA PRO A 129 -11.00 8.39 25.69
C PRO A 129 -10.36 9.79 25.74
N ARG A 130 -11.16 10.82 25.44
CA ARG A 130 -10.75 12.22 25.59
C ARG A 130 -10.89 12.67 27.03
#